data_f4680e5814d95345ee84095f4a235f70
#
_entry.id   f4680e5814d95345ee84095f4a235f70
#
_cell.length_a   1.000
_cell.length_b   1.000
_cell.length_c   1.000
_cell.angle_alpha   90.00
_cell.angle_beta   90.00
_cell.angle_gamma   90.00
#
_symmetry.space_group_name_H-M   'P 1'
#
loop_
_entity.id
_entity.type
_entity.pdbx_description
1 polymer ?
#
loop_
_entity_poly.entity_id
_entity_poly.type
_entity_poly.pdbx_seq_one_letter_code
_entity_poly.pdbx_strand_id
1 'polypeptide(L)'
;MKGFPVRTVAVAIMVTAMVVASTSPTLSAQSDPSWRTGGDARACSAPLSFDVANPRGPGQGEKVLVIGDSVTRDSRTMLTKALKSSGWNPVIRCFGGKRIDWAMSQIRDQRAWKGVPKTVVLAVGINDMRWIERSTTRMRINKILNQLGPSRNVLWVNLYGSNGDRFSKSKQVWFNTTLKKIAAKRPNVHVVPWAKHAQAAKIPMSGPLHYAHKGLVLRTKLTVGHLNTTFGELPSTR
;
A
#
# COMPACT_ATOMS: atom_id res chain seq x y z
N MET A 1 90.61 -19.36 -21.52
CA MET A 1 89.26 -19.44 -21.05
C MET A 1 88.73 -17.97 -20.91
N LYS A 2 87.85 -17.52 -21.79
CA LYS A 2 87.36 -16.12 -21.82
C LYS A 2 86.01 -16.06 -21.11
N GLY A 3 85.92 -15.33 -19.99
CA GLY A 3 84.68 -15.08 -19.27
C GLY A 3 83.84 -14.04 -19.97
N PHE A 4 82.54 -14.30 -20.14
CA PHE A 4 81.56 -13.39 -20.63
C PHE A 4 80.93 -12.57 -19.49
N PRO A 5 80.74 -11.28 -19.66
CA PRO A 5 80.11 -10.48 -18.64
C PRO A 5 78.56 -10.66 -18.67
N VAL A 6 77.98 -10.91 -17.55
CA VAL A 6 76.51 -10.95 -17.34
C VAL A 6 75.98 -9.48 -17.28
N ARG A 7 75.21 -9.11 -18.23
CA ARG A 7 74.43 -7.81 -18.20
C ARG A 7 73.17 -7.97 -17.38
N THR A 8 73.11 -7.31 -16.27
CA THR A 8 71.87 -7.18 -15.43
C THR A 8 70.97 -6.15 -16.08
N VAL A 9 69.80 -6.55 -16.55
CA VAL A 9 68.74 -5.65 -17.04
C VAL A 9 67.82 -5.32 -15.86
N ALA A 10 67.86 -4.07 -15.43
CA ALA A 10 66.92 -3.57 -14.42
C ALA A 10 65.60 -3.24 -15.13
N VAL A 11 64.53 -4.00 -14.79
CA VAL A 11 63.17 -3.70 -15.25
C VAL A 11 62.54 -2.76 -14.23
N ALA A 12 62.34 -1.50 -14.62
CA ALA A 12 61.59 -0.52 -13.83
C ALA A 12 60.10 -0.81 -14.01
N ILE A 13 59.44 -1.30 -12.97
CA ILE A 13 57.97 -1.42 -12.95
C ILE A 13 57.40 -0.07 -12.55
N MET A 14 56.83 0.68 -13.52
CA MET A 14 55.98 1.83 -13.25
C MET A 14 54.65 1.35 -12.75
N VAL A 15 54.37 1.52 -11.48
CA VAL A 15 53.02 1.32 -10.90
C VAL A 15 52.26 2.61 -11.11
N THR A 16 51.41 2.62 -12.13
CA THR A 16 50.46 3.72 -12.35
C THR A 16 49.30 3.53 -11.38
N ALA A 17 49.26 4.31 -10.30
CA ALA A 17 48.12 4.36 -9.39
C ALA A 17 46.92 5.00 -10.11
N MET A 18 45.97 4.17 -10.57
CA MET A 18 44.63 4.67 -10.99
C MET A 18 43.87 5.10 -9.75
N VAL A 19 43.78 6.40 -9.54
CA VAL A 19 42.82 6.99 -8.61
C VAL A 19 41.44 6.81 -9.23
N VAL A 20 40.73 5.78 -8.81
CA VAL A 20 39.29 5.63 -9.12
C VAL A 20 38.58 6.65 -8.25
N ALA A 21 38.24 7.77 -8.83
CA ALA A 21 37.32 8.74 -8.22
C ALA A 21 35.96 8.06 -8.06
N SER A 22 35.66 7.61 -6.84
CA SER A 22 34.35 7.12 -6.45
C SER A 22 33.38 8.31 -6.50
N THR A 23 32.74 8.53 -7.66
CA THR A 23 31.59 9.41 -7.74
C THR A 23 30.45 8.69 -7.01
N SER A 24 30.27 8.95 -5.74
CA SER A 24 29.06 8.61 -5.03
C SER A 24 27.90 9.18 -5.84
N PRO A 25 26.91 8.35 -6.24
CA PRO A 25 25.71 8.90 -6.87
C PRO A 25 25.11 9.88 -5.86
N THR A 26 25.15 11.16 -6.17
CA THR A 26 24.32 12.15 -5.51
C THR A 26 22.91 11.64 -5.63
N LEU A 27 22.33 11.18 -4.50
CA LEU A 27 20.91 10.96 -4.37
C LEU A 27 20.25 12.27 -4.78
N SER A 28 19.85 12.34 -6.06
CA SER A 28 19.04 13.45 -6.55
C SER A 28 17.89 13.56 -5.56
N ALA A 29 17.72 14.75 -4.96
CA ALA A 29 16.59 15.02 -4.09
C ALA A 29 15.34 14.58 -4.86
N GLN A 30 14.79 13.45 -4.48
CA GLN A 30 13.60 12.90 -5.12
C GLN A 30 12.52 13.96 -4.94
N SER A 31 12.07 14.54 -6.06
CA SER A 31 10.96 15.48 -6.08
C SER A 31 9.83 14.87 -5.26
N ASP A 32 9.24 15.64 -4.38
CA ASP A 32 8.11 15.20 -3.57
C ASP A 32 7.09 14.48 -4.46
N PRO A 33 6.64 13.29 -4.09
CA PRO A 33 5.69 12.55 -4.89
C PRO A 33 4.48 13.42 -5.22
N SER A 34 4.00 13.36 -6.45
CA SER A 34 2.91 14.23 -6.98
C SER A 34 1.61 14.22 -6.15
N TRP A 35 1.41 13.20 -5.29
CA TRP A 35 0.30 13.13 -4.34
C TRP A 35 0.44 14.09 -3.15
N ARG A 36 1.61 14.71 -2.95
CA ARG A 36 1.87 15.72 -1.91
C ARG A 36 1.48 17.14 -2.35
N THR A 37 1.47 17.40 -3.63
CA THR A 37 1.11 18.72 -4.15
C THR A 37 -0.40 18.89 -4.11
N GLY A 38 -0.90 19.46 -3.03
CA GLY A 38 -2.30 19.52 -2.59
C GLY A 38 -3.26 20.36 -3.42
N GLY A 39 -3.16 20.36 -4.75
CA GLY A 39 -4.07 21.10 -5.62
C GLY A 39 -5.24 20.30 -6.21
N ASP A 40 -5.21 18.96 -6.17
CA ASP A 40 -6.27 18.15 -6.76
C ASP A 40 -7.28 17.69 -5.70
N ALA A 41 -8.51 18.17 -5.79
CA ALA A 41 -9.61 17.77 -4.90
C ALA A 41 -9.90 16.26 -4.88
N ARG A 42 -9.37 15.50 -5.86
CA ARG A 42 -9.43 14.04 -5.89
C ARG A 42 -8.37 13.37 -5.03
N ALA A 43 -7.30 14.10 -4.67
CA ALA A 43 -6.23 13.55 -3.83
C ALA A 43 -6.59 13.59 -2.34
N CYS A 44 -6.07 12.66 -1.58
CA CYS A 44 -6.00 12.81 -0.15
C CYS A 44 -4.90 13.80 0.22
N SER A 45 -5.22 14.84 0.96
CA SER A 45 -4.25 15.61 1.73
C SER A 45 -3.89 14.81 3.00
N ALA A 46 -3.20 13.69 2.83
CA ALA A 46 -2.83 12.85 3.96
C ALA A 46 -1.59 13.39 4.68
N PRO A 47 -1.38 13.07 5.96
CA PRO A 47 -0.10 13.30 6.60
C PRO A 47 1.01 12.71 5.74
N LEU A 48 2.05 13.47 5.52
CA LEU A 48 3.18 13.07 4.67
C LEU A 48 4.19 12.20 5.44
N SER A 49 4.09 12.20 6.76
CA SER A 49 4.93 11.41 7.65
C SER A 49 4.05 10.56 8.56
N PHE A 50 4.64 9.47 9.05
CA PHE A 50 4.04 8.75 10.15
C PHE A 50 4.15 9.63 11.39
N ASP A 51 3.02 9.92 11.99
CA ASP A 51 3.00 10.61 13.27
C ASP A 51 3.51 9.66 14.36
N VAL A 52 4.04 10.23 15.44
CA VAL A 52 4.31 9.43 16.63
C VAL A 52 2.97 8.98 17.19
N ALA A 53 2.71 7.69 17.12
CA ALA A 53 1.48 7.13 17.61
C ALA A 53 1.53 7.04 19.15
N ASN A 54 0.36 7.20 19.76
CA ASN A 54 0.16 6.72 21.10
C ASN A 54 0.38 5.18 21.10
N PRO A 55 1.35 4.64 21.86
CA PRO A 55 1.60 3.20 21.88
C PRO A 55 0.50 2.39 22.57
N ARG A 56 -0.55 3.05 23.06
CA ARG A 56 -1.70 2.43 23.68
C ARG A 56 -2.68 1.95 22.62
N GLY A 57 -3.16 0.74 22.78
CA GLY A 57 -4.11 0.09 21.89
C GLY A 57 -3.46 -0.98 21.00
N PRO A 58 -4.28 -1.74 20.24
CA PRO A 58 -3.84 -2.91 19.47
C PRO A 58 -2.70 -2.65 18.49
N GLY A 59 -2.59 -1.43 17.96
CA GLY A 59 -1.53 -1.06 17.01
C GLY A 59 -0.17 -0.77 17.63
N GLN A 60 -0.09 -0.53 18.93
CA GLN A 60 1.14 -0.32 19.72
C GLN A 60 2.20 0.61 19.09
N GLY A 61 1.76 1.65 18.40
CA GLY A 61 2.64 2.57 17.69
C GLY A 61 3.12 2.08 16.33
N GLU A 62 2.74 0.88 15.92
CA GLU A 62 3.15 0.33 14.63
C GLU A 62 2.65 1.15 13.44
N LYS A 63 3.49 1.27 12.44
CA LYS A 63 3.18 2.00 11.20
C LYS A 63 2.23 1.20 10.32
N VAL A 64 1.21 1.87 9.78
CA VAL A 64 0.32 1.29 8.78
C VAL A 64 0.19 2.19 7.55
N LEU A 65 0.40 1.60 6.36
CA LEU A 65 0.16 2.27 5.08
C LEU A 65 -1.21 1.89 4.56
N VAL A 66 -2.08 2.87 4.37
CA VAL A 66 -3.38 2.68 3.72
C VAL A 66 -3.33 3.25 2.31
N ILE A 67 -3.69 2.45 1.32
CA ILE A 67 -3.78 2.88 -0.09
C ILE A 67 -5.20 2.63 -0.58
N GLY A 68 -5.88 3.71 -1.04
CA GLY A 68 -7.27 3.59 -1.46
C GLY A 68 -7.68 4.56 -2.57
N ASP A 69 -8.91 4.38 -3.03
CA ASP A 69 -9.55 5.20 -4.05
C ASP A 69 -10.46 6.30 -3.45
N SER A 70 -11.47 6.74 -4.20
CA SER A 70 -12.41 7.78 -3.77
C SER A 70 -13.16 7.42 -2.48
N VAL A 71 -13.50 6.16 -2.26
CA VAL A 71 -14.19 5.74 -1.03
C VAL A 71 -13.29 5.91 0.20
N THR A 72 -12.01 5.64 0.05
CA THR A 72 -11.02 5.90 1.10
C THR A 72 -10.82 7.39 1.33
N ARG A 73 -10.81 8.19 0.26
CA ARG A 73 -10.77 9.66 0.35
C ARG A 73 -11.95 10.17 1.17
N ASP A 74 -13.17 9.72 0.87
CA ASP A 74 -14.39 10.17 1.53
C ASP A 74 -14.43 9.80 3.02
N SER A 75 -13.77 8.73 3.42
CA SER A 75 -13.65 8.28 4.83
C SER A 75 -12.33 8.66 5.52
N ARG A 76 -11.44 9.38 4.85
CA ARG A 76 -10.06 9.59 5.31
C ARG A 76 -9.94 10.11 6.73
N THR A 77 -10.66 11.19 7.07
CA THR A 77 -10.56 11.83 8.39
C THR A 77 -10.99 10.88 9.51
N MET A 78 -12.12 10.19 9.32
CA MET A 78 -12.62 9.24 10.32
C MET A 78 -11.71 7.99 10.40
N LEU A 79 -11.17 7.53 9.28
CA LEU A 79 -10.24 6.41 9.23
C LEU A 79 -8.92 6.75 9.93
N THR A 80 -8.36 7.92 9.70
CA THR A 80 -7.16 8.41 10.40
C THR A 80 -7.40 8.46 11.91
N LYS A 81 -8.52 9.06 12.34
CA LYS A 81 -8.89 9.15 13.76
C LYS A 81 -9.02 7.75 14.38
N ALA A 82 -9.74 6.85 13.74
CA ALA A 82 -9.96 5.50 14.26
C ALA A 82 -8.67 4.68 14.34
N LEU A 83 -7.78 4.78 13.34
CA LEU A 83 -6.46 4.12 13.37
C LEU A 83 -5.60 4.65 14.52
N LYS A 84 -5.49 5.97 14.67
CA LYS A 84 -4.74 6.59 15.78
C LYS A 84 -5.30 6.20 17.15
N SER A 85 -6.62 6.19 17.31
CA SER A 85 -7.28 5.78 18.55
C SER A 85 -7.03 4.29 18.90
N SER A 86 -6.73 3.48 17.88
CA SER A 86 -6.35 2.06 18.05
C SER A 86 -4.83 1.86 18.18
N GLY A 87 -4.06 2.92 18.33
CA GLY A 87 -2.60 2.85 18.50
C GLY A 87 -1.80 2.68 17.20
N TRP A 88 -2.44 2.69 16.03
CA TRP A 88 -1.73 2.65 14.76
C TRP A 88 -1.19 4.01 14.36
N ASN A 89 -0.05 4.00 13.67
CA ASN A 89 0.60 5.19 13.12
C ASN A 89 0.38 5.25 11.59
N PRO A 90 -0.74 5.87 11.11
CA PRO A 90 -1.14 5.75 9.73
C PRO A 90 -0.48 6.75 8.79
N VAL A 91 -0.14 6.28 7.59
CA VAL A 91 -0.05 7.10 6.38
C VAL A 91 -1.15 6.65 5.42
N ILE A 92 -2.01 7.57 4.98
CA ILE A 92 -3.10 7.27 4.07
C ILE A 92 -2.83 7.94 2.74
N ARG A 93 -2.69 7.12 1.69
CA ARG A 93 -2.57 7.54 0.30
C ARG A 93 -3.87 7.20 -0.43
N CYS A 94 -4.61 8.20 -0.86
CA CYS A 94 -5.82 7.96 -1.61
C CYS A 94 -6.01 8.96 -2.74
N PHE A 95 -6.70 8.52 -3.80
CA PHE A 95 -7.00 9.37 -4.94
C PHE A 95 -8.27 8.86 -5.65
N GLY A 96 -9.20 9.76 -5.95
CA GLY A 96 -10.44 9.43 -6.63
C GLY A 96 -10.23 8.81 -8.02
N GLY A 97 -10.97 7.74 -8.32
CA GLY A 97 -10.92 7.07 -9.62
C GLY A 97 -9.70 6.16 -9.87
N LYS A 98 -8.78 6.04 -8.92
CA LYS A 98 -7.55 5.25 -9.10
C LYS A 98 -7.78 3.75 -8.99
N ARG A 99 -6.92 2.99 -9.63
CA ARG A 99 -6.95 1.53 -9.80
C ARG A 99 -5.77 0.87 -9.10
N ILE A 100 -5.68 -0.44 -9.18
CA ILE A 100 -4.60 -1.23 -8.57
C ILE A 100 -3.22 -0.85 -9.14
N ASP A 101 -3.11 -0.49 -10.42
CA ASP A 101 -1.84 -0.06 -11.03
C ASP A 101 -1.29 1.22 -10.38
N TRP A 102 -2.17 2.19 -10.08
CA TRP A 102 -1.78 3.36 -9.29
C TRP A 102 -1.37 2.99 -7.86
N ALA A 103 -2.09 2.07 -7.21
CA ALA A 103 -1.69 1.59 -5.88
C ALA A 103 -0.29 0.95 -5.89
N MET A 104 0.07 0.23 -6.96
CA MET A 104 1.43 -0.30 -7.14
C MET A 104 2.48 0.82 -7.26
N SER A 105 2.17 1.94 -7.94
CA SER A 105 3.09 3.09 -7.98
C SER A 105 3.27 3.69 -6.59
N GLN A 106 2.19 3.83 -5.82
CA GLN A 106 2.25 4.36 -4.46
C GLN A 106 3.10 3.50 -3.51
N ILE A 107 3.12 2.18 -3.70
CA ILE A 107 4.02 1.29 -2.95
C ILE A 107 5.48 1.54 -3.35
N ARG A 108 5.78 1.73 -4.65
CA ARG A 108 7.14 2.06 -5.10
C ARG A 108 7.62 3.39 -4.53
N ASP A 109 6.77 4.43 -4.62
CA ASP A 109 7.07 5.77 -4.09
C ASP A 109 7.29 5.73 -2.58
N GLN A 110 6.45 4.97 -1.85
CA GLN A 110 6.61 4.79 -0.41
C GLN A 110 7.91 4.07 -0.06
N ARG A 111 8.27 3.05 -0.84
CA ARG A 111 9.52 2.29 -0.65
C ARG A 111 10.74 3.18 -0.81
N ALA A 112 10.75 4.01 -1.85
CA ALA A 112 11.84 4.95 -2.13
C ALA A 112 11.95 6.05 -1.08
N TRP A 113 10.82 6.47 -0.50
CA TRP A 113 10.81 7.62 0.41
C TRP A 113 11.10 7.27 1.87
N LYS A 114 10.34 6.37 2.49
CA LYS A 114 10.40 6.05 3.94
C LYS A 114 10.34 4.53 4.21
N GLY A 115 10.43 3.73 3.17
CA GLY A 115 10.17 2.29 3.27
C GLY A 115 8.68 1.97 3.36
N VAL A 116 8.31 0.76 2.98
CA VAL A 116 6.94 0.25 3.13
C VAL A 116 6.80 -0.38 4.50
N PRO A 117 5.84 0.05 5.33
CA PRO A 117 5.60 -0.55 6.63
C PRO A 117 5.34 -2.06 6.57
N LYS A 118 5.48 -2.73 7.71
CA LYS A 118 5.12 -4.15 7.85
C LYS A 118 3.65 -4.39 7.54
N THR A 119 2.78 -3.44 7.90
CA THR A 119 1.33 -3.57 7.75
C THR A 119 0.81 -2.61 6.68
N VAL A 120 0.06 -3.16 5.71
CA VAL A 120 -0.52 -2.42 4.58
C VAL A 120 -2.00 -2.74 4.45
N VAL A 121 -2.82 -1.70 4.32
CA VAL A 121 -4.25 -1.82 4.00
C VAL A 121 -4.48 -1.39 2.55
N LEU A 122 -5.07 -2.27 1.75
CA LEU A 122 -5.47 -1.98 0.37
C LEU A 122 -6.98 -1.83 0.27
N ALA A 123 -7.42 -0.73 -0.35
CA ALA A 123 -8.84 -0.42 -0.55
C ALA A 123 -9.07 0.12 -1.96
N VAL A 124 -8.65 -0.67 -2.94
CA VAL A 124 -8.71 -0.42 -4.39
C VAL A 124 -9.30 -1.61 -5.13
N GLY A 125 -9.74 -1.39 -6.38
CA GLY A 125 -10.23 -2.45 -7.25
C GLY A 125 -11.60 -2.14 -7.87
N ILE A 126 -12.41 -1.26 -7.27
CA ILE A 126 -13.73 -0.92 -7.82
C ILE A 126 -13.59 -0.24 -9.19
N ASN A 127 -12.59 0.61 -9.35
CA ASN A 127 -12.30 1.26 -10.63
C ASN A 127 -11.67 0.32 -11.66
N ASP A 128 -10.96 -0.73 -11.23
CA ASP A 128 -10.53 -1.81 -12.13
C ASP A 128 -11.77 -2.52 -12.69
N MET A 129 -12.73 -2.88 -11.86
CA MET A 129 -13.96 -3.56 -12.31
C MET A 129 -14.84 -2.71 -13.23
N ARG A 130 -14.70 -1.40 -13.23
CA ARG A 130 -15.41 -0.51 -14.15
C ARG A 130 -14.80 -0.51 -15.56
N TRP A 131 -13.47 -0.53 -15.64
CA TRP A 131 -12.73 -0.12 -16.83
C TRP A 131 -11.79 -1.20 -17.37
N ILE A 132 -11.45 -2.21 -16.58
CA ILE A 132 -10.40 -3.16 -16.90
C ILE A 132 -10.98 -4.57 -16.97
N GLU A 133 -10.45 -5.36 -17.90
CA GLU A 133 -10.80 -6.75 -18.07
C GLU A 133 -10.47 -7.59 -16.83
N ARG A 134 -11.26 -8.64 -16.59
CA ARG A 134 -11.11 -9.54 -15.43
C ARG A 134 -9.74 -10.20 -15.36
N SER A 135 -9.21 -10.64 -16.50
CA SER A 135 -7.87 -11.25 -16.61
C SER A 135 -6.78 -10.29 -16.16
N THR A 136 -6.79 -9.07 -16.67
CA THR A 136 -5.86 -8.01 -16.31
C THR A 136 -6.01 -7.60 -14.84
N THR A 137 -7.24 -7.51 -14.33
CA THR A 137 -7.47 -7.22 -12.92
C THR A 137 -6.90 -8.32 -12.02
N ARG A 138 -7.10 -9.60 -12.35
CA ARG A 138 -6.50 -10.73 -11.62
C ARG A 138 -4.96 -10.65 -11.63
N MET A 139 -4.37 -10.35 -12.79
CA MET A 139 -2.93 -10.15 -12.91
C MET A 139 -2.44 -9.03 -11.99
N ARG A 140 -3.16 -7.89 -11.94
CA ARG A 140 -2.81 -6.73 -11.08
C ARG A 140 -2.90 -7.08 -9.59
N ILE A 141 -3.93 -7.83 -9.16
CA ILE A 141 -4.04 -8.32 -7.78
C ILE A 141 -2.80 -9.13 -7.40
N ASN A 142 -2.38 -10.07 -8.26
CA ASN A 142 -1.18 -10.86 -7.99
C ASN A 142 0.10 -10.00 -7.99
N LYS A 143 0.25 -9.07 -8.95
CA LYS A 143 1.42 -8.19 -9.04
C LYS A 143 1.59 -7.32 -7.81
N ILE A 144 0.53 -6.69 -7.30
CA ILE A 144 0.64 -5.83 -6.10
C ILE A 144 0.97 -6.66 -4.86
N LEU A 145 0.40 -7.84 -4.70
CA LEU A 145 0.72 -8.73 -3.59
C LEU A 145 2.15 -9.27 -3.67
N ASN A 146 2.64 -9.61 -4.88
CA ASN A 146 4.04 -9.98 -5.09
C ASN A 146 5.00 -8.81 -4.79
N GLN A 147 4.63 -7.59 -5.17
CA GLN A 147 5.40 -6.38 -4.87
C GLN A 147 5.53 -6.11 -3.37
N LEU A 148 4.48 -6.41 -2.59
CA LEU A 148 4.50 -6.32 -1.13
C LEU A 148 5.33 -7.46 -0.52
N GLY A 149 5.29 -8.64 -1.13
CA GLY A 149 6.02 -9.82 -0.67
C GLY A 149 5.41 -10.51 0.55
N PRO A 150 5.97 -11.65 0.98
CA PRO A 150 5.42 -12.46 2.05
C PRO A 150 5.66 -11.90 3.46
N SER A 151 6.64 -11.01 3.62
CA SER A 151 7.01 -10.44 4.93
C SER A 151 6.11 -9.30 5.42
N ARG A 152 5.15 -8.85 4.59
CA ARG A 152 4.22 -7.78 4.95
C ARG A 152 2.83 -8.31 5.22
N ASN A 153 2.25 -7.85 6.29
CA ASN A 153 0.84 -8.06 6.62
C ASN A 153 -0.03 -7.23 5.68
N VAL A 154 -0.93 -7.87 4.93
CA VAL A 154 -1.80 -7.20 3.97
C VAL A 154 -3.25 -7.41 4.34
N LEU A 155 -3.97 -6.32 4.56
CA LEU A 155 -5.42 -6.33 4.74
C LEU A 155 -6.08 -5.70 3.50
N TRP A 156 -6.89 -6.46 2.76
CA TRP A 156 -7.58 -5.94 1.58
C TRP A 156 -9.08 -5.82 1.82
N VAL A 157 -9.60 -4.60 1.73
CA VAL A 157 -11.05 -4.35 1.84
C VAL A 157 -11.72 -4.72 0.53
N ASN A 158 -12.64 -5.71 0.54
CA ASN A 158 -13.32 -6.16 -0.66
C ASN A 158 -14.35 -5.13 -1.15
N LEU A 159 -14.87 -5.32 -2.36
CA LEU A 159 -15.71 -4.33 -3.04
C LEU A 159 -17.17 -4.49 -2.68
N TYR A 160 -17.86 -3.34 -2.52
CA TYR A 160 -19.31 -3.22 -2.49
C TYR A 160 -19.74 -1.99 -3.29
N GLY A 161 -20.83 -2.12 -4.04
CA GLY A 161 -21.43 -1.05 -4.80
C GLY A 161 -22.80 -1.49 -5.33
N SER A 162 -23.62 -0.53 -5.74
CA SER A 162 -24.85 -0.78 -6.50
C SER A 162 -24.55 -0.90 -7.99
N ASN A 163 -25.53 -1.39 -8.76
CA ASN A 163 -25.41 -1.38 -10.21
C ASN A 163 -25.39 0.06 -10.74
N GLY A 164 -24.61 0.30 -11.76
CA GLY A 164 -24.47 1.58 -12.43
C GLY A 164 -23.02 2.00 -12.59
N ASP A 165 -22.79 3.05 -13.37
CA ASP A 165 -21.46 3.60 -13.66
C ASP A 165 -20.43 2.51 -14.09
N ARG A 166 -20.88 1.63 -15.01
CA ARG A 166 -20.09 0.49 -15.53
C ARG A 166 -19.71 -0.55 -14.47
N PHE A 167 -20.26 -0.48 -13.27
CA PHE A 167 -20.11 -1.46 -12.22
C PHE A 167 -21.37 -2.31 -12.11
N SER A 168 -21.26 -3.58 -11.76
CA SER A 168 -22.37 -4.48 -11.59
C SER A 168 -22.14 -5.47 -10.46
N LYS A 169 -23.20 -6.05 -9.96
CA LYS A 169 -23.15 -7.10 -8.94
C LYS A 169 -22.30 -8.28 -9.38
N SER A 170 -22.38 -8.70 -10.66
CA SER A 170 -21.55 -9.79 -11.18
C SER A 170 -20.06 -9.45 -11.15
N LYS A 171 -19.69 -8.22 -11.46
CA LYS A 171 -18.29 -7.73 -11.35
C LYS A 171 -17.80 -7.72 -9.91
N GLN A 172 -18.64 -7.25 -8.97
CA GLN A 172 -18.36 -7.29 -7.54
C GLN A 172 -18.11 -8.72 -7.04
N VAL A 173 -19.04 -9.63 -7.33
CA VAL A 173 -18.95 -11.05 -6.92
C VAL A 173 -17.68 -11.67 -7.50
N TRP A 174 -17.42 -11.46 -8.78
CA TRP A 174 -16.21 -11.98 -9.42
C TRP A 174 -14.93 -11.48 -8.76
N PHE A 175 -14.82 -10.16 -8.51
CA PHE A 175 -13.63 -9.58 -7.86
C PHE A 175 -13.44 -10.16 -6.45
N ASN A 176 -14.49 -10.14 -5.63
CA ASN A 176 -14.43 -10.57 -4.24
C ASN A 176 -14.08 -12.07 -4.12
N THR A 177 -14.65 -12.90 -5.01
CA THR A 177 -14.32 -14.34 -5.08
C THR A 177 -12.87 -14.56 -5.53
N THR A 178 -12.42 -13.81 -6.54
CA THR A 178 -11.04 -13.89 -7.03
C THR A 178 -10.04 -13.44 -5.95
N LEU A 179 -10.31 -12.33 -5.29
CA LEU A 179 -9.48 -11.83 -4.19
C LEU A 179 -9.40 -12.85 -3.05
N LYS A 180 -10.54 -13.42 -2.63
CA LYS A 180 -10.59 -14.46 -1.59
C LYS A 180 -9.75 -15.68 -1.96
N LYS A 181 -9.86 -16.17 -3.21
CA LYS A 181 -9.07 -17.32 -3.71
C LYS A 181 -7.57 -17.04 -3.75
N ILE A 182 -7.17 -15.81 -4.10
CA ILE A 182 -5.76 -15.40 -4.11
C ILE A 182 -5.23 -15.25 -2.69
N ALA A 183 -5.99 -14.62 -1.78
CA ALA A 183 -5.62 -14.44 -0.39
C ALA A 183 -5.47 -15.78 0.34
N ALA A 184 -6.35 -16.75 0.09
CA ALA A 184 -6.27 -18.09 0.69
C ALA A 184 -4.96 -18.84 0.43
N LYS A 185 -4.20 -18.45 -0.60
CA LYS A 185 -2.89 -19.01 -0.94
C LYS A 185 -1.73 -18.21 -0.33
N ARG A 186 -2.00 -17.21 0.50
CA ARG A 186 -1.02 -16.26 1.03
C ARG A 186 -1.32 -15.99 2.51
N PRO A 187 -0.61 -16.61 3.45
CA PRO A 187 -0.91 -16.54 4.89
C PRO A 187 -0.84 -15.12 5.46
N ASN A 188 -0.11 -14.23 4.77
CA ASN A 188 0.04 -12.83 5.14
C ASN A 188 -1.02 -11.89 4.55
N VAL A 189 -2.01 -12.43 3.80
CA VAL A 189 -3.04 -11.64 3.11
C VAL A 189 -4.42 -11.97 3.66
N HIS A 190 -5.08 -10.99 4.23
CA HIS A 190 -6.42 -11.11 4.79
C HIS A 190 -7.42 -10.19 4.08
N VAL A 191 -8.68 -10.60 4.04
CA VAL A 191 -9.73 -9.86 3.34
C VAL A 191 -10.78 -9.38 4.35
N VAL A 192 -11.01 -8.07 4.40
CA VAL A 192 -12.16 -7.50 5.11
C VAL A 192 -13.43 -7.80 4.30
N PRO A 193 -14.40 -8.54 4.84
CA PRO A 193 -15.61 -8.92 4.13
C PRO A 193 -16.63 -7.78 4.07
N TRP A 194 -16.21 -6.61 3.60
CA TRP A 194 -17.01 -5.39 3.56
C TRP A 194 -18.36 -5.59 2.85
N ALA A 195 -18.35 -6.26 1.69
CA ALA A 195 -19.58 -6.48 0.92
C ALA A 195 -20.66 -7.21 1.73
N LYS A 196 -20.29 -8.21 2.54
CA LYS A 196 -21.22 -8.94 3.40
C LYS A 196 -21.88 -8.01 4.43
N HIS A 197 -21.06 -7.21 5.11
CA HIS A 197 -21.54 -6.30 6.16
C HIS A 197 -22.34 -5.12 5.58
N ALA A 198 -21.89 -4.56 4.45
CA ALA A 198 -22.60 -3.48 3.76
C ALA A 198 -24.00 -3.91 3.30
N GLN A 199 -24.09 -5.12 2.75
CA GLN A 199 -25.37 -5.69 2.30
C GLN A 199 -26.30 -6.00 3.48
N ALA A 200 -25.78 -6.64 4.54
CA ALA A 200 -26.57 -6.96 5.73
C ALA A 200 -27.10 -5.70 6.44
N ALA A 201 -26.28 -4.65 6.52
CA ALA A 201 -26.66 -3.38 7.12
C ALA A 201 -27.50 -2.49 6.18
N LYS A 202 -27.75 -2.92 4.94
CA LYS A 202 -28.47 -2.13 3.92
C LYS A 202 -27.98 -0.68 3.87
N ILE A 203 -26.64 -0.51 3.79
CA ILE A 203 -26.03 0.82 3.89
C ILE A 203 -26.59 1.76 2.82
N PRO A 204 -26.88 3.01 3.17
CA PRO A 204 -27.30 3.98 2.17
C PRO A 204 -26.12 4.38 1.28
N MET A 205 -26.40 4.49 -0.01
CA MET A 205 -25.45 4.89 -1.04
C MET A 205 -25.65 6.37 -1.40
N SER A 206 -24.55 7.06 -1.71
CA SER A 206 -24.56 8.42 -2.29
C SER A 206 -24.21 8.40 -3.78
N GLY A 207 -24.54 7.31 -4.46
CA GLY A 207 -24.24 7.02 -5.86
C GLY A 207 -23.88 5.55 -6.04
N PRO A 208 -23.59 5.10 -7.26
CA PRO A 208 -23.36 3.67 -7.52
C PRO A 208 -22.17 3.07 -6.74
N LEU A 209 -21.16 3.88 -6.43
CA LEU A 209 -19.90 3.42 -5.87
C LEU A 209 -19.56 4.04 -4.50
N HIS A 210 -20.24 5.13 -4.14
CA HIS A 210 -19.97 5.90 -2.94
C HIS A 210 -21.01 5.61 -1.86
N TYR A 211 -20.61 5.73 -0.61
CA TYR A 211 -21.48 5.46 0.53
C TYR A 211 -21.89 6.78 1.21
N ALA A 212 -23.11 6.85 1.68
CA ALA A 212 -23.50 7.89 2.60
C ALA A 212 -22.75 7.73 3.94
N HIS A 213 -22.78 8.75 4.77
CA HIS A 213 -22.01 8.83 6.02
C HIS A 213 -22.06 7.55 6.87
N LYS A 214 -23.26 6.97 7.08
CA LYS A 214 -23.42 5.71 7.84
C LYS A 214 -22.60 4.56 7.26
N GLY A 215 -22.54 4.46 5.93
CA GLY A 215 -21.72 3.43 5.25
C GLY A 215 -20.23 3.66 5.43
N LEU A 216 -19.77 4.91 5.36
CA LEU A 216 -18.36 5.25 5.61
C LEU A 216 -17.93 4.96 7.06
N VAL A 217 -18.80 5.28 8.03
CA VAL A 217 -18.57 4.96 9.45
C VAL A 217 -18.46 3.44 9.66
N LEU A 218 -19.41 2.68 9.14
CA LEU A 218 -19.41 1.21 9.28
C LEU A 218 -18.17 0.59 8.63
N ARG A 219 -17.82 1.04 7.41
CA ARG A 219 -16.64 0.55 6.70
C ARG A 219 -15.35 0.86 7.47
N THR A 220 -15.24 2.05 8.03
CA THR A 220 -14.09 2.45 8.85
C THR A 220 -13.98 1.56 10.09
N LYS A 221 -15.07 1.42 10.85
CA LYS A 221 -15.12 0.55 12.04
C LYS A 221 -14.72 -0.89 11.71
N LEU A 222 -15.25 -1.44 10.63
CA LEU A 222 -14.97 -2.81 10.20
C LEU A 222 -13.51 -2.97 9.78
N THR A 223 -12.96 -2.02 9.00
CA THR A 223 -11.58 -2.07 8.54
C THR A 223 -10.61 -2.02 9.71
N VAL A 224 -10.79 -1.08 10.64
CA VAL A 224 -9.91 -0.96 11.82
C VAL A 224 -10.11 -2.14 12.77
N GLY A 225 -11.33 -2.62 12.96
CA GLY A 225 -11.60 -3.81 13.76
C GLY A 225 -10.88 -5.05 13.22
N HIS A 226 -10.97 -5.31 11.91
CA HIS A 226 -10.22 -6.41 11.29
C HIS A 226 -8.70 -6.22 11.37
N LEU A 227 -8.22 -4.99 11.22
CA LEU A 227 -6.79 -4.70 11.37
C LEU A 227 -6.31 -5.06 12.78
N ASN A 228 -7.06 -4.64 13.81
CA ASN A 228 -6.74 -4.89 15.21
C ASN A 228 -6.77 -6.38 15.56
N THR A 229 -7.79 -7.10 15.13
CA THR A 229 -7.93 -8.53 15.46
C THR A 229 -6.98 -9.44 14.67
N THR A 230 -6.51 -8.98 13.49
CA THR A 230 -5.65 -9.80 12.63
C THR A 230 -4.16 -9.52 12.87
N PHE A 231 -3.79 -8.28 13.10
CA PHE A 231 -2.39 -7.85 13.16
C PHE A 231 -2.05 -7.01 14.39
N GLY A 232 -3.04 -6.64 15.18
CA GLY A 232 -2.82 -5.94 16.44
C GLY A 232 -2.41 -6.91 17.54
N GLU A 233 -1.64 -6.42 18.49
CA GLU A 233 -1.41 -7.12 19.74
C GLU A 233 -2.57 -6.81 20.69
N LEU A 234 -3.25 -7.83 21.16
CA LEU A 234 -4.22 -7.65 22.23
C LEU A 234 -3.45 -7.20 23.48
N PRO A 235 -3.99 -6.24 24.26
CA PRO A 235 -3.39 -5.91 25.55
C PRO A 235 -3.24 -7.21 26.35
N SER A 236 -2.03 -7.50 26.77
CA SER A 236 -1.81 -8.59 27.74
C SER A 236 -2.68 -8.30 28.95
N THR A 237 -3.66 -9.13 29.20
CA THR A 237 -4.42 -9.14 30.45
C THR A 237 -3.44 -9.56 31.54
N ARG A 238 -2.80 -8.55 32.15
CA ARG A 238 -2.11 -8.72 33.43
C ARG A 238 -3.11 -8.55 34.55
#